data_acf1b874dd55cd046aaa21a5a7a8a840
#
_entry.id   acf1b874dd55cd046aaa21a5a7a8a840
#
_cell.length_a   1.000
_cell.length_b   1.000
_cell.length_c   1.000
_cell.angle_alpha   90.00
_cell.angle_beta   90.00
_cell.angle_gamma   90.00
#
_symmetry.space_group_name_H-M   'P 1'
#
loop_
_entity.id
_entity.type
_entity.pdbx_description
1 polymer ?
#
loop_
_entity_poly.entity_id
_entity_poly.type
_entity_poly.pdbx_seq_one_letter_code
_entity_poly.pdbx_strand_id
1 'polypeptide(L)'
;MAKAEFSFFHELRVRWSEVDMQAIVFNGNYLNYFDVAFTEYWRATALPDVIAQSKAGLELFARKAVIEYHAPARFDDVLSIGVRCAELCRSSMRFCLEIYSGDQLLVSGEMMYVHADSRIRKSEPVPESWRAILLAFERQAAIKT
;
A
#
# COMPACT_ATOMS: atom_id res chain seq x y z
N MET A 1 -2.25 1.36 -14.78
CA MET A 1 -1.43 0.17 -14.57
C MET A 1 -2.32 -1.05 -14.74
N ALA A 2 -1.85 -2.10 -15.37
CA ALA A 2 -2.65 -3.30 -15.57
C ALA A 2 -2.61 -4.21 -14.35
N LYS A 3 -3.73 -4.89 -14.08
CA LYS A 3 -3.84 -5.83 -12.96
C LYS A 3 -2.73 -6.87 -12.94
N ALA A 4 -2.29 -7.33 -14.10
CA ALA A 4 -1.21 -8.31 -14.24
C ALA A 4 0.16 -7.80 -13.78
N GLU A 5 0.33 -6.50 -13.58
CA GLU A 5 1.59 -5.92 -13.10
C GLU A 5 1.78 -6.05 -11.59
N PHE A 6 0.75 -6.48 -10.86
CA PHE A 6 0.83 -6.68 -9.42
C PHE A 6 1.23 -8.10 -9.09
N SER A 7 2.26 -8.25 -8.28
CA SER A 7 2.70 -9.54 -7.75
C SER A 7 1.98 -9.92 -6.46
N PHE A 8 1.25 -8.99 -5.87
CA PHE A 8 0.58 -9.18 -4.59
C PHE A 8 -0.81 -8.59 -4.60
N PHE A 9 -1.77 -9.36 -4.09
CA PHE A 9 -3.14 -8.91 -3.83
C PHE A 9 -3.56 -9.34 -2.44
N HIS A 10 -4.24 -8.45 -1.73
CA HIS A 10 -4.94 -8.75 -0.49
C HIS A 10 -6.44 -8.68 -0.73
N GLU A 11 -7.17 -9.70 -0.27
CA GLU A 11 -8.62 -9.71 -0.36
C GLU A 11 -9.26 -9.28 0.94
N LEU A 12 -10.30 -8.45 0.85
CA LEU A 12 -11.13 -8.12 2.00
C LEU A 12 -12.59 -7.96 1.57
N ARG A 13 -13.49 -8.23 2.51
CA ARG A 13 -14.93 -8.05 2.30
C ARG A 13 -15.36 -6.71 2.90
N VAL A 14 -16.13 -5.95 2.15
CA VAL A 14 -16.69 -4.68 2.62
C VAL A 14 -17.68 -4.95 3.75
N ARG A 15 -17.48 -4.28 4.89
CA ARG A 15 -18.31 -4.42 6.09
C ARG A 15 -19.40 -3.38 6.11
N TRP A 16 -20.49 -3.71 6.82
CA TRP A 16 -21.63 -2.82 6.97
C TRP A 16 -21.25 -1.44 7.52
N SER A 17 -20.32 -1.40 8.45
CA SER A 17 -19.85 -0.15 9.06
C SER A 17 -19.07 0.76 8.11
N GLU A 18 -18.71 0.27 6.92
CA GLU A 18 -17.86 1.02 5.98
C GLU A 18 -18.65 1.71 4.89
N VAL A 19 -19.94 1.43 4.77
CA VAL A 19 -20.82 2.07 3.79
C VAL A 19 -21.54 3.27 4.40
N ASP A 20 -21.85 4.24 3.56
CA ASP A 20 -22.56 5.45 3.95
C ASP A 20 -24.02 5.42 3.50
N MET A 21 -24.71 6.57 3.63
CA MET A 21 -26.13 6.68 3.26
C MET A 21 -26.40 6.46 1.77
N GLN A 22 -25.36 6.52 0.93
CA GLN A 22 -25.48 6.25 -0.49
C GLN A 22 -25.39 4.74 -0.79
N ALA A 23 -25.24 3.90 0.24
CA ALA A 23 -25.08 2.45 0.15
C ALA A 23 -23.80 2.02 -0.58
N ILE A 24 -22.81 2.88 -0.57
CA ILE A 24 -21.47 2.60 -1.12
C ILE A 24 -20.42 2.88 -0.03
N VAL A 25 -19.24 2.34 -0.22
CA VAL A 25 -18.13 2.58 0.71
C VAL A 25 -17.86 4.07 0.82
N PHE A 26 -17.81 4.59 2.05
CA PHE A 26 -17.47 5.98 2.29
C PHE A 26 -16.06 6.27 1.79
N ASN A 27 -15.88 7.38 1.08
CA ASN A 27 -14.64 7.66 0.35
C ASN A 27 -13.37 7.62 1.22
N GLY A 28 -13.44 8.04 2.47
CA GLY A 28 -12.30 8.00 3.39
C GLY A 28 -11.86 6.58 3.75
N ASN A 29 -12.71 5.58 3.60
CA ASN A 29 -12.37 4.19 3.93
C ASN A 29 -11.42 3.56 2.93
N TYR A 30 -11.29 4.09 1.73
CA TYR A 30 -10.34 3.55 0.75
C TYR A 30 -8.88 3.74 1.19
N LEU A 31 -8.57 4.82 1.90
CA LEU A 31 -7.25 4.96 2.52
C LEU A 31 -7.00 3.89 3.57
N ASN A 32 -8.02 3.54 4.36
CA ASN A 32 -7.93 2.44 5.32
C ASN A 32 -7.69 1.11 4.62
N TYR A 33 -8.35 0.87 3.49
CA TYR A 33 -8.14 -0.34 2.69
C TYR A 33 -6.71 -0.40 2.15
N PHE A 34 -6.18 0.73 1.69
CA PHE A 34 -4.79 0.82 1.25
C PHE A 34 -3.83 0.47 2.38
N ASP A 35 -4.09 0.97 3.58
CA ASP A 35 -3.23 0.72 4.73
C ASP A 35 -3.25 -0.76 5.13
N VAL A 36 -4.44 -1.37 5.15
CA VAL A 36 -4.57 -2.80 5.43
C VAL A 36 -3.80 -3.62 4.40
N ALA A 37 -3.97 -3.32 3.13
CA ALA A 37 -3.31 -4.05 2.04
C ALA A 37 -1.79 -3.84 2.07
N PHE A 38 -1.34 -2.63 2.35
CA PHE A 38 0.10 -2.33 2.49
C PHE A 38 0.71 -3.12 3.65
N THR A 39 0.01 -3.20 4.77
CA THR A 39 0.47 -3.98 5.93
C THR A 39 0.59 -5.46 5.57
N GLU A 40 -0.38 -6.00 4.84
CA GLU A 40 -0.33 -7.39 4.40
C GLU A 40 0.77 -7.64 3.36
N TYR A 41 1.00 -6.67 2.48
CA TYR A 41 2.14 -6.71 1.56
C TYR A 41 3.46 -6.80 2.34
N TRP A 42 3.59 -5.97 3.36
CA TRP A 42 4.78 -5.96 4.21
C TRP A 42 4.99 -7.34 4.87
N ARG A 43 3.93 -7.93 5.40
CA ARG A 43 3.99 -9.27 6.00
C ARG A 43 4.34 -10.37 5.01
N ALA A 44 3.89 -10.22 3.77
CA ALA A 44 4.14 -11.22 2.73
C ALA A 44 5.59 -11.20 2.22
N THR A 45 6.32 -10.14 2.49
CA THR A 45 7.74 -10.00 2.15
C THR A 45 8.60 -10.47 3.32
N ALA A 46 9.92 -10.56 3.10
CA ALA A 46 10.87 -10.84 4.17
C ALA A 46 11.33 -9.56 4.89
N LEU A 47 10.58 -8.47 4.76
CA LEU A 47 10.89 -7.21 5.43
C LEU A 47 10.73 -7.36 6.96
N PRO A 48 11.53 -6.60 7.75
CA PRO A 48 11.50 -6.74 9.20
C PRO A 48 10.17 -6.30 9.80
N ASP A 49 9.86 -6.85 10.97
CA ASP A 49 8.65 -6.53 11.70
C ASP A 49 8.57 -5.01 11.98
N VAL A 50 7.45 -4.40 11.60
CA VAL A 50 7.19 -2.97 11.74
C VAL A 50 7.27 -2.53 13.20
N ILE A 51 6.76 -3.35 14.12
CA ILE A 51 6.76 -3.03 15.56
C ILE A 51 8.20 -2.98 16.10
N ALA A 52 9.03 -3.94 15.70
CA ALA A 52 10.43 -3.97 16.10
C ALA A 52 11.19 -2.75 15.56
N GLN A 53 10.92 -2.34 14.34
CA GLN A 53 11.50 -1.14 13.74
C GLN A 53 11.07 0.13 14.46
N SER A 54 9.79 0.23 14.80
CA SER A 54 9.25 1.37 15.53
C SER A 54 9.92 1.50 16.91
N LYS A 55 10.14 0.40 17.61
CA LYS A 55 10.85 0.40 18.90
C LYS A 55 12.29 0.88 18.77
N ALA A 56 12.92 0.65 17.63
CA ALA A 56 14.26 1.14 17.33
C ALA A 56 14.25 2.62 16.88
N GLY A 57 13.08 3.24 16.76
CA GLY A 57 12.92 4.61 16.29
C GLY A 57 12.97 4.76 14.78
N LEU A 58 12.97 3.64 14.04
CA LEU A 58 13.01 3.63 12.59
C LEU A 58 11.61 3.35 12.06
N GLU A 59 11.00 4.33 11.44
CA GLU A 59 9.59 4.26 11.04
C GLU A 59 9.38 4.75 9.61
N LEU A 60 8.27 4.29 9.04
CA LEU A 60 7.76 4.80 7.78
C LEU A 60 6.63 5.78 8.06
N PHE A 61 6.72 6.96 7.47
CA PHE A 61 5.70 7.98 7.58
C PHE A 61 5.08 8.23 6.21
N ALA A 62 3.76 8.24 6.15
CA ALA A 62 3.05 8.60 4.93
C ALA A 62 3.27 10.10 4.66
N ARG A 63 3.85 10.40 3.50
CA ARG A 63 4.12 11.77 3.10
C ARG A 63 3.12 12.28 2.07
N LYS A 64 2.63 11.37 1.21
CA LYS A 64 1.73 11.74 0.12
C LYS A 64 0.80 10.58 -0.16
N ALA A 65 -0.46 10.90 -0.38
CA ALA A 65 -1.46 9.95 -0.84
C ALA A 65 -2.20 10.56 -2.03
N VAL A 66 -2.38 9.76 -3.08
CA VAL A 66 -3.19 10.12 -4.25
C VAL A 66 -4.21 9.02 -4.42
N ILE A 67 -5.48 9.38 -4.55
CA ILE A 67 -6.56 8.43 -4.78
C ILE A 67 -7.43 8.95 -5.92
N GLU A 68 -7.76 8.05 -6.84
CA GLU A 68 -8.73 8.30 -7.90
C GLU A 68 -9.86 7.28 -7.79
N TYR A 69 -11.08 7.78 -7.78
CA TYR A 69 -12.28 6.97 -7.64
C TYR A 69 -12.90 6.75 -9.01
N HIS A 70 -12.93 5.50 -9.47
CA HIS A 70 -13.45 5.16 -10.80
C HIS A 70 -14.86 4.58 -10.72
N ALA A 71 -15.14 3.77 -9.70
CA ALA A 71 -16.44 3.16 -9.45
C ALA A 71 -16.57 2.84 -7.95
N PRO A 72 -17.79 2.79 -7.41
CA PRO A 72 -17.97 2.53 -5.99
C PRO A 72 -17.89 1.05 -5.65
N ALA A 73 -17.38 0.75 -4.47
CA ALA A 73 -17.54 -0.53 -3.81
C ALA A 73 -18.83 -0.49 -2.98
N ARG A 74 -19.48 -1.65 -2.84
CA ARG A 74 -20.74 -1.79 -2.12
C ARG A 74 -20.61 -2.73 -0.95
N PHE A 75 -21.58 -2.70 -0.05
CA PHE A 75 -21.64 -3.64 1.06
C PHE A 75 -21.52 -5.09 0.56
N ASP A 76 -20.72 -5.86 1.28
CA ASP A 76 -20.49 -7.28 1.07
C ASP A 76 -19.67 -7.63 -0.17
N ASP A 77 -19.24 -6.66 -0.95
CA ASP A 77 -18.30 -6.91 -2.05
C ASP A 77 -17.00 -7.49 -1.51
N VAL A 78 -16.42 -8.44 -2.23
CA VAL A 78 -15.07 -8.92 -1.98
C VAL A 78 -14.13 -8.16 -2.90
N LEU A 79 -13.22 -7.40 -2.28
CA LEU A 79 -12.29 -6.55 -3.00
C LEU A 79 -10.91 -7.20 -3.06
N SER A 80 -10.25 -7.10 -4.21
CA SER A 80 -8.85 -7.47 -4.38
C SER A 80 -8.03 -6.21 -4.48
N ILE A 81 -7.09 -6.03 -3.57
CA ILE A 81 -6.27 -4.84 -3.50
C ILE A 81 -4.84 -5.20 -3.89
N GLY A 82 -4.41 -4.73 -5.05
CA GLY A 82 -3.05 -4.90 -5.51
C GLY A 82 -2.14 -3.86 -4.88
N VAL A 83 -0.97 -4.29 -4.45
CA VAL A 83 0.06 -3.42 -3.90
C VAL A 83 1.36 -3.70 -4.63
N ARG A 84 2.02 -2.66 -5.06
CA ARG A 84 3.28 -2.76 -5.78
C ARG A 84 4.22 -1.63 -5.37
N CYS A 85 5.46 -1.99 -5.07
CA CYS A 85 6.52 -1.00 -4.93
C CYS A 85 6.95 -0.54 -6.31
N ALA A 86 6.70 0.71 -6.63
CA ALA A 86 6.93 1.27 -7.96
C ALA A 86 8.22 2.08 -8.06
N GLU A 87 8.70 2.63 -6.95
CA GLU A 87 9.90 3.47 -6.95
C GLU A 87 10.58 3.43 -5.58
N LEU A 88 11.90 3.30 -5.61
CA LEU A 88 12.76 3.38 -4.44
C LEU A 88 13.70 4.57 -4.60
N CYS A 89 13.57 5.55 -3.71
CA CYS A 89 14.46 6.70 -3.65
C CYS A 89 15.42 6.54 -2.46
N ARG A 90 16.21 7.56 -2.15
CA ARG A 90 17.18 7.48 -1.05
C ARG A 90 16.51 7.14 0.28
N SER A 91 15.47 7.89 0.67
CA SER A 91 14.78 7.74 1.94
C SER A 91 13.29 7.55 1.78
N SER A 92 12.79 7.44 0.57
CA SER A 92 11.36 7.29 0.31
C SER A 92 11.07 6.13 -0.63
N MET A 93 9.83 5.64 -0.55
CA MET A 93 9.32 4.56 -1.39
C MET A 93 7.94 4.95 -1.88
N ARG A 94 7.68 4.75 -3.16
CA ARG A 94 6.37 4.97 -3.76
C ARG A 94 5.72 3.64 -4.08
N PHE A 95 4.53 3.45 -3.56
CA PHE A 95 3.71 2.27 -3.81
C PHE A 95 2.51 2.64 -4.66
N CYS A 96 2.22 1.82 -5.63
CA CYS A 96 0.98 1.89 -6.40
C CYS A 96 0.00 0.88 -5.83
N LEU A 97 -1.26 1.29 -5.70
CA LEU A 97 -2.32 0.43 -5.17
C LEU A 97 -3.54 0.55 -6.09
N GLU A 98 -4.19 -0.59 -6.33
CA GLU A 98 -5.42 -0.64 -7.11
C GLU A 98 -6.41 -1.58 -6.44
N ILE A 99 -7.66 -1.15 -6.37
CA ILE A 99 -8.74 -1.92 -5.77
C ILE A 99 -9.67 -2.41 -6.88
N TYR A 100 -9.89 -3.70 -6.91
CA TYR A 100 -10.73 -4.37 -7.91
C TYR A 100 -11.90 -5.10 -7.25
N SER A 101 -13.04 -5.10 -7.94
CA SER A 101 -14.12 -6.04 -7.70
C SER A 101 -14.21 -6.94 -8.94
N GLY A 102 -13.78 -8.19 -8.80
CA GLY A 102 -13.53 -9.03 -9.97
C GLY A 102 -12.49 -8.39 -10.88
N ASP A 103 -12.84 -8.16 -12.14
CA ASP A 103 -11.94 -7.50 -13.09
C ASP A 103 -12.18 -5.99 -13.21
N GLN A 104 -13.15 -5.45 -12.47
CA GLN A 104 -13.47 -4.04 -12.52
C GLN A 104 -12.57 -3.24 -11.60
N LEU A 105 -11.86 -2.27 -12.15
CA LEU A 105 -11.07 -1.31 -11.38
C LEU A 105 -12.01 -0.32 -10.69
N LEU A 106 -11.96 -0.25 -9.37
CA LEU A 106 -12.79 0.68 -8.59
C LEU A 106 -12.01 1.91 -8.17
N VAL A 107 -10.78 1.73 -7.70
CA VAL A 107 -9.97 2.80 -7.14
C VAL A 107 -8.51 2.55 -7.54
N SER A 108 -7.80 3.61 -7.88
CA SER A 108 -6.36 3.56 -8.07
C SER A 108 -5.69 4.65 -7.24
N GLY A 109 -4.47 4.41 -6.82
CA GLY A 109 -3.76 5.41 -6.03
C GLY A 109 -2.30 5.14 -5.86
N GLU A 110 -1.68 6.09 -5.18
CA GLU A 110 -0.27 6.03 -4.82
C GLU A 110 -0.10 6.44 -3.37
N MET A 111 0.82 5.77 -2.70
CA MET A 111 1.26 6.14 -1.36
C MET A 111 2.76 6.32 -1.39
N MET A 112 3.22 7.44 -0.87
CA MET A 112 4.64 7.69 -0.69
C MET A 112 4.97 7.67 0.79
N TYR A 113 5.89 6.79 1.17
CA TYR A 113 6.37 6.65 2.55
C TYR A 113 7.80 7.12 2.64
N VAL A 114 8.11 7.82 3.73
CA VAL A 114 9.48 8.25 4.05
C VAL A 114 9.98 7.44 5.23
N HIS A 115 11.16 6.86 5.07
CA HIS A 115 11.89 6.18 6.15
C HIS A 115 12.62 7.24 6.97
N ALA A 116 12.40 7.24 8.26
CA ALA A 116 12.96 8.27 9.14
C ALA A 116 13.24 7.73 10.54
N ASP A 117 14.15 8.39 11.24
CA ASP A 117 14.33 8.18 12.67
C ASP A 117 13.40 9.14 13.42
N SER A 118 12.40 8.60 14.10
CA SER A 118 11.41 9.38 14.82
C SER A 118 11.99 10.13 16.03
N ARG A 119 13.12 9.65 16.58
CA ARG A 119 13.75 10.24 17.74
C ARG A 119 14.42 11.58 17.41
N ILE A 120 14.99 11.70 16.22
CA ILE A 120 15.67 12.91 15.77
C ILE A 120 14.91 13.63 14.66
N ARG A 121 13.79 13.07 14.21
CA ARG A 121 12.88 13.63 13.20
C ARG A 121 13.59 13.97 11.89
N LYS A 122 14.46 13.06 11.45
CA LYS A 122 15.20 13.20 10.19
C LYS A 122 15.01 11.96 9.33
N SER A 123 14.97 12.19 8.01
CA SER A 123 14.93 11.09 7.05
C SER A 123 16.22 10.27 7.15
N GLU A 124 16.05 8.96 6.96
CA GLU A 124 17.15 7.99 6.94
C GLU A 124 17.11 7.24 5.63
N PRO A 125 18.25 6.82 5.08
CA PRO A 125 18.25 6.02 3.87
C PRO A 125 17.45 4.72 4.06
N VAL A 126 16.69 4.34 3.04
CA VAL A 126 16.06 3.02 3.01
C VAL A 126 17.18 1.97 3.03
N PRO A 127 17.17 1.03 3.99
CA PRO A 127 18.25 0.04 4.10
C PRO A 127 18.43 -0.77 2.82
N GLU A 128 19.69 -1.07 2.49
CA GLU A 128 20.01 -1.88 1.30
C GLU A 128 19.36 -3.26 1.36
N SER A 129 19.25 -3.84 2.55
CA SER A 129 18.56 -5.13 2.73
C SER A 129 17.09 -5.05 2.34
N TRP A 130 16.42 -3.93 2.62
CA TRP A 130 15.02 -3.72 2.22
C TRP A 130 14.91 -3.57 0.70
N ARG A 131 15.84 -2.84 0.10
CA ARG A 131 15.88 -2.68 -1.37
C ARG A 131 16.01 -4.03 -2.07
N ALA A 132 16.93 -4.87 -1.58
CA ALA A 132 17.13 -6.21 -2.14
C ALA A 132 15.86 -7.07 -2.00
N ILE A 133 15.20 -7.02 -0.84
CA ILE A 133 13.97 -7.76 -0.59
C ILE A 133 12.85 -7.31 -1.54
N LEU A 134 12.66 -6.00 -1.68
CA LEU A 134 11.62 -5.45 -2.54
C LEU A 134 11.88 -5.76 -4.02
N LEU A 135 13.11 -5.62 -4.47
CA LEU A 135 13.48 -5.95 -5.84
C LEU A 135 13.23 -7.42 -6.15
N ALA A 136 13.54 -8.31 -5.21
CA ALA A 136 13.31 -9.75 -5.39
C ALA A 136 11.82 -10.10 -5.35
N PHE A 137 11.03 -9.38 -4.57
CA PHE A 137 9.58 -9.62 -4.47
C PHE A 137 8.83 -9.13 -5.71
N GLU A 138 9.23 -7.99 -6.26
CA GLU A 138 8.58 -7.38 -7.41
C GLU A 138 9.09 -8.01 -8.70
N ARG A 139 8.30 -8.93 -9.24
CA ARG A 139 8.68 -9.73 -10.41
C ARG A 139 8.13 -9.22 -11.74
N GLN A 140 7.06 -8.41 -11.70
CA GLN A 140 6.29 -8.09 -12.89
C GLN A 140 6.78 -6.84 -13.62
N ALA A 141 7.23 -5.86 -12.89
CA ALA A 141 7.69 -4.62 -13.50
C ALA A 141 8.92 -4.12 -12.76
N ALA A 142 9.80 -3.48 -13.50
CA ALA A 142 11.01 -2.92 -12.92
C ALA A 142 10.67 -1.84 -11.89
N ILE A 143 11.36 -1.87 -10.76
CA ILE A 143 11.30 -0.79 -9.77
C ILE A 143 12.26 0.30 -10.23
N LYS A 144 11.76 1.53 -10.25
CA LYS A 144 12.60 2.69 -10.50
C LYS A 144 13.37 3.02 -9.22
N THR A 145 14.66 3.10 -9.31
CA THR A 145 15.56 3.38 -8.19
C THR A 145 16.30 4.70 -8.36
#